data_fb69936f7d0dd06e392222126b4245c4
#
_entry.id   fb69936f7d0dd06e392222126b4245c4
#
_cell.length_a   1.000
_cell.length_b   1.000
_cell.length_c   1.000
_cell.angle_alpha   90.00
_cell.angle_beta   90.00
_cell.angle_gamma   90.00
#
_symmetry.space_group_name_H-M   'P 1'
#
loop_
_entity.id
_entity.type
_entity.pdbx_description
1 polymer ?
#
loop_
_entity_poly.entity_id
_entity_poly.type
_entity_poly.pdbx_seq_one_letter_code
_entity_poly.pdbx_strand_id
1 'polypeptide(L)'
;MRTKAPKTKQPKKKVSVEQFPRVNPNAAGIDLGSREHWVAVDASRSDQPVRCFGTFTPDLEALADWLKQSGITNVAMEATGIYWIPLFQILERRGFEVLLVNARQIKNVSGRKSDVLDCQWIQRLHACGLLGGSFRPADAYCVLRSYLRYKDELVAARSVQIQHMQKALHQMNIQLTQVISDLSGESGLAIIGALVGGERNPLTLAALAGPRIKAHHSRIAKALIGDYRPEHLFVLQNAFDLFHTYEAKIALTDEQLTRELERLPSRVDPKVKPISAKAENKKISEALRLELYLKFGADLTAIEGIGATAALTMLTEVGPDLSRFKTEKHFASWLGLCPDNRISGGKVLSSHTRRVVNRLSDVLRLAATSLERSQSALGAYYRRMKAKLGAAEGVTATAHKLARLIYRLVKHGEAYVRQGLVEYERKHQERRRKYVEKAAQELGLQLVAIQSPTMAVS
;
A
#
# COMPACT_ATOMS: atom_id res chain seq x y z
N MET A 1 -1.45 52.28 -37.96
CA MET A 1 -1.58 51.78 -36.58
C MET A 1 -3.06 51.61 -36.22
N ARG A 2 -3.57 50.36 -36.19
CA ARG A 2 -4.95 50.10 -35.75
C ARG A 2 -4.92 49.63 -34.29
N THR A 3 -5.37 50.44 -33.36
CA THR A 3 -5.53 50.12 -31.93
C THR A 3 -6.66 49.13 -31.78
N LYS A 4 -6.37 47.92 -31.30
CA LYS A 4 -7.39 46.92 -30.88
C LYS A 4 -8.01 47.37 -29.52
N ALA A 5 -9.29 47.57 -29.52
CA ALA A 5 -10.07 47.82 -28.29
C ALA A 5 -9.95 46.65 -27.30
N PRO A 6 -9.91 46.87 -25.98
CA PRO A 6 -9.84 45.85 -24.97
C PRO A 6 -11.14 45.04 -24.93
N LYS A 7 -11.06 43.72 -25.10
CA LYS A 7 -12.19 42.81 -24.89
C LYS A 7 -12.56 42.81 -23.41
N THR A 8 -13.67 43.42 -23.05
CA THR A 8 -14.30 43.29 -21.74
C THR A 8 -14.69 41.83 -21.50
N LYS A 9 -13.99 41.19 -20.57
CA LYS A 9 -14.37 39.84 -20.09
C LYS A 9 -15.68 39.98 -19.29
N GLN A 10 -16.77 39.49 -19.85
CA GLN A 10 -18.01 39.32 -19.06
C GLN A 10 -17.74 38.46 -17.83
N PRO A 11 -18.21 38.86 -16.62
CA PRO A 11 -18.02 38.04 -15.43
C PRO A 11 -18.78 36.73 -15.62
N LYS A 12 -18.07 35.60 -15.52
CA LYS A 12 -18.68 34.27 -15.52
C LYS A 12 -19.69 34.23 -14.37
N LYS A 13 -20.99 34.07 -14.67
CA LYS A 13 -22.01 33.79 -13.65
C LYS A 13 -21.55 32.62 -12.79
N LYS A 14 -21.29 32.87 -11.52
CA LYS A 14 -21.04 31.79 -10.53
C LYS A 14 -22.36 31.04 -10.39
N VAL A 15 -22.38 29.76 -10.81
CA VAL A 15 -23.52 28.87 -10.57
C VAL A 15 -23.58 28.63 -9.06
N SER A 16 -24.66 29.05 -8.39
CA SER A 16 -24.87 28.75 -6.97
C SER A 16 -25.26 27.27 -6.80
N VAL A 17 -24.74 26.60 -5.77
CA VAL A 17 -25.09 25.22 -5.44
C VAL A 17 -26.57 25.06 -5.13
N GLU A 18 -27.25 26.16 -4.73
CA GLU A 18 -28.70 26.22 -4.48
C GLU A 18 -29.56 25.93 -5.72
N GLN A 19 -28.99 26.03 -6.92
CA GLN A 19 -29.66 25.76 -8.18
C GLN A 19 -29.67 24.25 -8.59
N PHE A 20 -28.95 23.39 -7.84
CA PHE A 20 -28.92 21.97 -8.11
C PHE A 20 -30.07 21.22 -7.42
N PRO A 21 -30.65 20.20 -8.05
CA PRO A 21 -31.66 19.37 -7.41
C PRO A 21 -31.08 18.62 -6.20
N ARG A 22 -31.88 18.47 -5.15
CA ARG A 22 -31.49 17.68 -3.97
C ARG A 22 -31.70 16.21 -4.25
N VAL A 23 -30.59 15.46 -4.37
CA VAL A 23 -30.56 14.01 -4.58
C VAL A 23 -30.71 13.29 -3.24
N ASN A 24 -30.09 13.83 -2.18
CA ASN A 24 -30.13 13.28 -0.83
C ASN A 24 -30.85 14.27 0.12
N PRO A 25 -32.19 14.22 0.23
CA PRO A 25 -32.95 15.19 1.02
C PRO A 25 -32.74 15.05 2.55
N ASN A 26 -32.31 13.86 3.00
CA ASN A 26 -32.06 13.53 4.41
C ASN A 26 -30.56 13.52 4.74
N ALA A 27 -29.81 14.47 4.18
CA ALA A 27 -28.36 14.54 4.29
C ALA A 27 -27.90 15.48 5.40
N ALA A 28 -26.90 15.05 6.17
CA ALA A 28 -26.11 15.89 7.07
C ALA A 28 -24.67 16.03 6.57
N GLY A 29 -24.02 17.12 6.97
CA GLY A 29 -22.60 17.39 6.76
C GLY A 29 -21.89 17.59 8.08
N ILE A 30 -20.74 16.96 8.26
CA ILE A 30 -19.94 17.05 9.49
C ILE A 30 -18.55 17.54 9.16
N ASP A 31 -18.12 18.59 9.83
CA ASP A 31 -16.74 19.03 9.92
C ASP A 31 -16.12 18.52 11.22
N LEU A 32 -14.97 17.85 11.12
CA LEU A 32 -14.37 17.10 12.22
C LEU A 32 -13.15 17.82 12.77
N GLY A 33 -13.25 18.28 14.00
CA GLY A 33 -12.13 18.80 14.79
C GLY A 33 -11.60 17.79 15.81
N SER A 34 -10.48 18.12 16.44
CA SER A 34 -9.86 17.29 17.49
C SER A 34 -10.56 17.40 18.84
N ARG A 35 -11.32 18.48 19.07
CA ARG A 35 -12.02 18.78 20.34
C ARG A 35 -13.53 18.84 20.19
N GLU A 36 -14.00 19.20 19.01
CA GLU A 36 -15.41 19.38 18.71
C GLU A 36 -15.72 19.05 17.26
N HIS A 37 -16.96 18.67 16.99
CA HIS A 37 -17.50 18.36 15.68
C HIS A 37 -18.65 19.30 15.37
N TRP A 38 -18.57 19.99 14.24
CA TRP A 38 -19.63 20.85 13.74
C TRP A 38 -20.50 20.10 12.73
N VAL A 39 -21.80 20.08 12.99
CA VAL A 39 -22.76 19.30 12.22
C VAL A 39 -23.83 20.18 11.66
N ALA A 40 -24.11 20.08 10.37
CA ALA A 40 -25.16 20.79 9.70
C ALA A 40 -26.20 19.82 9.10
N VAL A 41 -27.47 20.16 9.27
CA VAL A 41 -28.62 19.57 8.59
C VAL A 41 -29.34 20.64 7.78
N ASP A 42 -30.31 20.24 6.96
CA ASP A 42 -31.16 21.21 6.25
C ASP A 42 -32.00 22.07 7.25
N ALA A 43 -32.14 23.37 6.98
CA ALA A 43 -32.87 24.26 7.83
C ALA A 43 -34.35 23.86 8.07
N SER A 44 -34.94 23.08 7.17
CA SER A 44 -36.30 22.54 7.34
C SER A 44 -36.38 21.39 8.34
N ARG A 45 -35.25 20.87 8.83
CA ARG A 45 -35.17 19.66 9.68
C ARG A 45 -34.98 19.94 11.16
N SER A 46 -34.58 21.17 11.52
CA SER A 46 -34.32 21.52 12.91
C SER A 46 -34.37 23.03 13.07
N ASP A 47 -34.88 23.52 14.18
CA ASP A 47 -34.86 24.95 14.58
C ASP A 47 -33.42 25.46 14.78
N GLN A 48 -32.49 24.53 15.10
CA GLN A 48 -31.06 24.77 15.18
C GLN A 48 -30.34 23.88 14.15
N PRO A 49 -30.29 24.27 12.86
CA PRO A 49 -29.79 23.44 11.78
C PRO A 49 -28.27 23.21 11.81
N VAL A 50 -27.55 23.99 12.63
CA VAL A 50 -26.12 23.80 12.89
C VAL A 50 -25.89 23.64 14.39
N ARG A 51 -25.21 22.56 14.78
CA ARG A 51 -24.87 22.29 16.18
C ARG A 51 -23.40 21.89 16.31
N CYS A 52 -22.83 22.23 17.46
CA CYS A 52 -21.51 21.77 17.88
C CYS A 52 -21.66 20.68 18.95
N PHE A 53 -20.87 19.61 18.84
CA PHE A 53 -20.81 18.50 19.79
C PHE A 53 -19.37 18.26 20.22
N GLY A 54 -19.16 17.86 21.47
CA GLY A 54 -17.85 17.40 21.93
C GLY A 54 -17.41 16.09 21.29
N THR A 55 -16.23 15.63 21.65
CA THR A 55 -15.63 14.42 21.10
C THR A 55 -15.65 13.23 22.07
N PHE A 56 -16.22 13.40 23.26
CA PHE A 56 -16.41 12.29 24.18
C PHE A 56 -17.50 11.33 23.67
N THR A 57 -17.40 10.05 24.01
CA THR A 57 -18.37 9.04 23.55
C THR A 57 -19.84 9.46 23.81
N PRO A 58 -20.22 10.00 24.99
CA PRO A 58 -21.59 10.48 25.19
C PRO A 58 -22.00 11.61 24.23
N ASP A 59 -21.08 12.49 23.88
CA ASP A 59 -21.34 13.59 22.94
C ASP A 59 -21.57 13.05 21.51
N LEU A 60 -20.79 12.06 21.10
CA LEU A 60 -20.94 11.39 19.81
C LEU A 60 -22.25 10.61 19.72
N GLU A 61 -22.67 9.98 20.82
CA GLU A 61 -23.98 9.31 20.91
C GLU A 61 -25.12 10.35 20.85
N ALA A 62 -25.00 11.48 21.58
CA ALA A 62 -25.97 12.58 21.52
C ALA A 62 -26.06 13.20 20.11
N LEU A 63 -24.93 13.32 19.41
CA LEU A 63 -24.88 13.75 18.00
C LEU A 63 -25.70 12.78 17.11
N ALA A 64 -25.50 11.48 17.28
CA ALA A 64 -26.24 10.49 16.53
C ALA A 64 -27.73 10.49 16.84
N ASP A 65 -28.12 10.71 18.11
CA ASP A 65 -29.52 10.85 18.53
C ASP A 65 -30.17 12.10 17.89
N TRP A 66 -29.49 13.23 17.92
CA TRP A 66 -29.98 14.45 17.29
C TRP A 66 -30.16 14.29 15.77
N LEU A 67 -29.24 13.62 15.09
CA LEU A 67 -29.37 13.32 13.65
C LEU A 67 -30.61 12.44 13.36
N LYS A 68 -30.88 11.43 14.20
CA LYS A 68 -32.09 10.61 14.08
C LYS A 68 -33.35 11.40 14.31
N GLN A 69 -33.40 12.22 15.35
CA GLN A 69 -34.54 13.12 15.65
C GLN A 69 -34.81 14.09 14.49
N SER A 70 -33.76 14.56 13.82
CA SER A 70 -33.85 15.41 12.65
C SER A 70 -34.24 14.66 11.35
N GLY A 71 -34.50 13.34 11.42
CA GLY A 71 -34.86 12.53 10.27
C GLY A 71 -33.75 12.33 9.25
N ILE A 72 -32.49 12.39 9.67
CA ILE A 72 -31.31 12.17 8.83
C ILE A 72 -31.08 10.68 8.64
N THR A 73 -30.73 10.28 7.43
CA THR A 73 -30.40 8.88 7.06
C THR A 73 -29.00 8.75 6.51
N ASN A 74 -28.45 9.78 5.90
CA ASN A 74 -27.11 9.75 5.31
C ASN A 74 -26.29 10.96 5.75
N VAL A 75 -25.00 10.73 5.98
CA VAL A 75 -24.07 11.67 6.57
C VAL A 75 -22.80 11.74 5.74
N ALA A 76 -22.37 12.94 5.37
CA ALA A 76 -21.05 13.14 4.80
C ALA A 76 -20.11 13.76 5.85
N MET A 77 -18.89 13.21 5.96
CA MET A 77 -17.86 13.76 6.85
C MET A 77 -16.50 13.80 6.17
N GLU A 78 -15.69 14.80 6.49
CA GLU A 78 -14.33 14.89 5.98
C GLU A 78 -13.42 13.85 6.64
N ALA A 79 -12.61 13.12 5.86
CA ALA A 79 -11.64 12.14 6.34
C ALA A 79 -10.37 12.85 6.86
N THR A 80 -10.48 13.66 7.94
CA THR A 80 -9.38 14.39 8.54
C THR A 80 -8.69 13.53 9.61
N GLY A 81 -7.43 13.18 9.40
CA GLY A 81 -6.62 12.40 10.34
C GLY A 81 -7.29 11.09 10.77
N ILE A 82 -7.40 10.88 12.09
CA ILE A 82 -8.04 9.72 12.71
C ILE A 82 -9.37 10.07 13.40
N TYR A 83 -9.73 11.35 13.48
CA TYR A 83 -10.86 11.85 14.27
C TYR A 83 -12.22 11.36 13.79
N TRP A 84 -12.32 11.00 12.51
CA TRP A 84 -13.53 10.46 11.92
C TRP A 84 -13.88 9.03 12.39
N ILE A 85 -12.90 8.25 12.86
CA ILE A 85 -13.07 6.81 13.12
C ILE A 85 -14.12 6.53 14.20
N PRO A 86 -14.05 7.11 15.41
CA PRO A 86 -15.03 6.83 16.47
C PRO A 86 -16.46 7.22 16.06
N LEU A 87 -16.63 8.40 15.48
CA LEU A 87 -17.95 8.86 15.05
C LEU A 87 -18.50 8.02 13.89
N PHE A 88 -17.65 7.65 12.92
CA PHE A 88 -18.03 6.77 11.82
C PHE A 88 -18.59 5.45 12.34
N GLN A 89 -17.90 4.80 13.29
CA GLN A 89 -18.30 3.53 13.86
C GLN A 89 -19.64 3.63 14.63
N ILE A 90 -19.86 4.72 15.36
CA ILE A 90 -21.13 4.97 16.05
C ILE A 90 -22.26 5.16 15.03
N LEU A 91 -22.07 5.99 14.03
CA LEU A 91 -23.10 6.26 13.02
C LEU A 91 -23.42 4.99 12.19
N GLU A 92 -22.41 4.23 11.76
CA GLU A 92 -22.58 2.97 11.03
C GLU A 92 -23.38 1.94 11.87
N ARG A 93 -23.02 1.77 13.15
CA ARG A 93 -23.72 0.88 14.08
C ARG A 93 -25.17 1.29 14.31
N ARG A 94 -25.47 2.59 14.27
CA ARG A 94 -26.81 3.14 14.38
C ARG A 94 -27.61 3.15 13.08
N GLY A 95 -27.03 2.62 11.99
CA GLY A 95 -27.70 2.42 10.70
C GLY A 95 -27.75 3.66 9.81
N PHE A 96 -26.85 4.64 10.02
CA PHE A 96 -26.67 5.72 9.06
C PHE A 96 -25.82 5.27 7.87
N GLU A 97 -26.13 5.78 6.69
CA GLU A 97 -25.26 5.70 5.53
C GLU A 97 -24.19 6.79 5.62
N VAL A 98 -22.94 6.39 5.84
CA VAL A 98 -21.85 7.36 6.08
C VAL A 98 -20.92 7.45 4.88
N LEU A 99 -20.78 8.66 4.34
CA LEU A 99 -19.89 9.00 3.24
C LEU A 99 -18.65 9.72 3.76
N LEU A 100 -17.49 9.04 3.72
CA LEU A 100 -16.20 9.68 3.98
C LEU A 100 -15.74 10.45 2.75
N VAL A 101 -15.44 11.73 2.89
CA VAL A 101 -15.09 12.60 1.79
C VAL A 101 -13.65 13.07 1.90
N ASN A 102 -12.96 13.13 0.77
CA ASN A 102 -11.60 13.67 0.74
C ASN A 102 -11.64 15.20 0.76
N ALA A 103 -10.84 15.81 1.63
CA ALA A 103 -10.68 17.27 1.76
C ALA A 103 -10.50 18.02 0.43
N ARG A 104 -9.87 17.38 -0.58
CA ARG A 104 -9.68 17.99 -1.91
C ARG A 104 -10.98 18.24 -2.67
N GLN A 105 -12.03 17.48 -2.40
CA GLN A 105 -13.33 17.65 -3.06
C GLN A 105 -14.10 18.83 -2.45
N ILE A 106 -13.79 19.18 -1.21
CA ILE A 106 -14.47 20.23 -0.42
C ILE A 106 -13.79 21.59 -0.62
N LYS A 107 -12.47 21.62 -0.83
CA LYS A 107 -11.60 22.83 -0.78
C LYS A 107 -11.74 23.85 -1.92
N ASN A 108 -12.72 23.79 -2.80
CA ASN A 108 -12.78 24.67 -3.98
C ASN A 108 -13.61 25.95 -3.80
N VAL A 109 -13.85 26.41 -2.56
CA VAL A 109 -14.61 27.65 -2.31
C VAL A 109 -13.71 28.71 -1.70
N SER A 110 -13.54 29.84 -2.40
CA SER A 110 -12.88 31.04 -1.90
C SER A 110 -13.84 31.80 -0.98
N GLY A 111 -13.50 31.99 0.30
CA GLY A 111 -14.30 32.75 1.28
C GLY A 111 -13.70 32.67 2.68
N ARG A 112 -14.29 33.38 3.66
CA ARG A 112 -13.92 33.23 5.07
C ARG A 112 -14.22 31.78 5.51
N LYS A 113 -13.21 31.08 6.00
CA LYS A 113 -13.35 29.76 6.59
C LYS A 113 -13.84 29.89 8.03
N SER A 114 -14.91 29.15 8.35
CA SER A 114 -15.33 28.84 9.71
C SER A 114 -15.94 27.45 9.70
N ASP A 115 -15.79 26.71 10.79
CA ASP A 115 -16.28 25.35 10.94
C ASP A 115 -17.78 25.22 10.68
N VAL A 116 -18.55 26.28 11.04
CA VAL A 116 -19.99 26.41 10.70
C VAL A 116 -20.22 26.42 9.20
N LEU A 117 -19.45 27.20 8.45
CA LEU A 117 -19.57 27.26 7.00
C LEU A 117 -19.09 25.98 6.32
N ASP A 118 -18.06 25.34 6.89
CA ASP A 118 -17.48 24.13 6.33
C ASP A 118 -18.47 22.92 6.49
N CYS A 119 -19.12 22.74 7.66
CA CYS A 119 -20.14 21.70 7.82
C CYS A 119 -21.38 21.94 6.96
N GLN A 120 -21.86 23.20 6.86
CA GLN A 120 -22.98 23.56 5.98
C GLN A 120 -22.64 23.31 4.49
N TRP A 121 -21.40 23.59 4.10
CA TRP A 121 -20.93 23.35 2.74
C TRP A 121 -20.90 21.86 2.41
N ILE A 122 -20.37 21.03 3.32
CA ILE A 122 -20.38 19.58 3.19
C ILE A 122 -21.81 19.07 3.05
N GLN A 123 -22.74 19.55 3.90
CA GLN A 123 -24.15 19.19 3.86
C GLN A 123 -24.78 19.51 2.51
N ARG A 124 -24.59 20.73 1.98
CA ARG A 124 -25.14 21.17 0.69
C ARG A 124 -24.62 20.35 -0.48
N LEU A 125 -23.30 20.13 -0.54
CA LEU A 125 -22.69 19.32 -1.57
C LEU A 125 -23.21 17.87 -1.52
N HIS A 126 -23.36 17.33 -0.31
CA HIS A 126 -23.88 15.96 -0.11
C HIS A 126 -25.36 15.87 -0.49
N ALA A 127 -26.17 16.85 -0.10
CA ALA A 127 -27.57 16.91 -0.49
C ALA A 127 -27.77 16.96 -2.01
N CYS A 128 -26.88 17.62 -2.74
CA CYS A 128 -26.91 17.69 -4.20
C CYS A 128 -26.22 16.48 -4.90
N GLY A 129 -25.70 15.49 -4.16
CA GLY A 129 -25.01 14.33 -4.74
C GLY A 129 -23.66 14.66 -5.40
N LEU A 130 -23.03 15.78 -5.05
CA LEU A 130 -21.78 16.26 -5.66
C LEU A 130 -20.51 15.72 -5.00
N LEU A 131 -20.65 14.99 -3.87
CA LEU A 131 -19.53 14.40 -3.16
C LEU A 131 -19.31 12.94 -3.58
N GLY A 132 -18.06 12.61 -3.88
CA GLY A 132 -17.62 11.23 -4.10
C GLY A 132 -17.05 10.63 -2.81
N GLY A 133 -17.55 9.48 -2.37
CA GLY A 133 -17.05 8.79 -1.19
C GLY A 133 -15.65 8.21 -1.37
N SER A 134 -14.83 8.34 -0.32
CA SER A 134 -13.58 7.60 -0.20
C SER A 134 -13.88 6.11 -0.02
N PHE A 135 -13.03 5.27 -0.60
CA PHE A 135 -13.17 3.84 -0.45
C PHE A 135 -12.75 3.41 0.97
N ARG A 136 -13.63 2.69 1.66
CA ARG A 136 -13.34 1.97 2.91
C ARG A 136 -13.77 0.51 2.73
N PRO A 137 -12.91 -0.49 2.96
CA PRO A 137 -13.34 -1.88 2.96
C PRO A 137 -14.23 -2.17 4.17
N ALA A 138 -14.87 -3.34 4.19
CA ALA A 138 -15.67 -3.77 5.32
C ALA A 138 -14.84 -3.80 6.62
N ASP A 139 -15.50 -3.62 7.77
CA ASP A 139 -14.86 -3.39 9.06
C ASP A 139 -13.87 -4.49 9.45
N ALA A 140 -14.17 -5.76 9.20
CA ALA A 140 -13.27 -6.87 9.46
C ALA A 140 -11.89 -6.72 8.78
N TYR A 141 -11.84 -6.15 7.56
CA TYR A 141 -10.58 -5.85 6.88
C TYR A 141 -9.90 -4.60 7.45
N CYS A 142 -10.67 -3.66 8.01
CA CYS A 142 -10.12 -2.50 8.72
C CYS A 142 -9.41 -2.92 10.02
N VAL A 143 -9.91 -3.93 10.72
CA VAL A 143 -9.23 -4.53 11.89
C VAL A 143 -7.86 -5.08 11.49
N LEU A 144 -7.81 -5.95 10.48
CA LEU A 144 -6.54 -6.48 9.95
C LEU A 144 -5.60 -5.36 9.48
N ARG A 145 -6.15 -4.33 8.82
CA ARG A 145 -5.39 -3.16 8.36
C ARG A 145 -4.72 -2.45 9.54
N SER A 146 -5.40 -2.31 10.67
CA SER A 146 -4.84 -1.66 11.85
C SER A 146 -3.64 -2.44 12.40
N TYR A 147 -3.73 -3.76 12.51
CA TYR A 147 -2.61 -4.60 12.94
C TYR A 147 -1.46 -4.60 11.94
N LEU A 148 -1.74 -4.71 10.65
CA LEU A 148 -0.69 -4.69 9.63
C LEU A 148 0.08 -3.36 9.61
N ARG A 149 -0.62 -2.24 9.74
CA ARG A 149 -0.01 -0.91 9.80
C ARG A 149 0.84 -0.74 11.05
N TYR A 150 0.34 -1.20 12.20
CA TYR A 150 1.11 -1.21 13.44
C TYR A 150 2.36 -2.09 13.34
N LYS A 151 2.25 -3.27 12.72
CA LYS A 151 3.43 -4.10 12.41
C LYS A 151 4.46 -3.36 11.58
N ASP A 152 4.04 -2.65 10.51
CA ASP A 152 4.95 -1.86 9.67
C ASP A 152 5.69 -0.78 10.48
N GLU A 153 5.00 -0.13 11.45
CA GLU A 153 5.60 0.85 12.36
C GLU A 153 6.64 0.19 13.29
N LEU A 154 6.32 -1.00 13.85
CA LEU A 154 7.27 -1.76 14.66
C LEU A 154 8.50 -2.19 13.86
N VAL A 155 8.33 -2.64 12.63
CA VAL A 155 9.44 -3.01 11.73
C VAL A 155 10.31 -1.79 11.40
N ALA A 156 9.71 -0.63 11.17
CA ALA A 156 10.45 0.62 10.95
C ALA A 156 11.25 1.01 12.21
N ALA A 157 10.64 0.96 13.40
CA ALA A 157 11.28 1.26 14.66
C ALA A 157 12.45 0.29 14.96
N ARG A 158 12.27 -1.01 14.70
CA ARG A 158 13.34 -2.01 14.77
C ARG A 158 14.51 -1.68 13.85
N SER A 159 14.21 -1.25 12.62
CA SER A 159 15.26 -0.90 11.65
C SER A 159 16.10 0.29 12.10
N VAL A 160 15.52 1.24 12.84
CA VAL A 160 16.26 2.34 13.48
C VAL A 160 17.25 1.81 14.53
N GLN A 161 16.88 0.75 15.28
CA GLN A 161 17.81 0.17 16.26
C GLN A 161 19.01 -0.49 15.60
N ILE A 162 18.82 -1.13 14.44
CA ILE A 162 19.96 -1.67 13.67
C ILE A 162 20.93 -0.55 13.28
N GLN A 163 20.41 0.61 12.86
CA GLN A 163 21.24 1.78 12.54
C GLN A 163 21.97 2.32 13.77
N HIS A 164 21.31 2.32 14.95
CA HIS A 164 21.96 2.73 16.21
C HIS A 164 23.07 1.76 16.61
N MET A 165 22.85 0.45 16.53
CA MET A 165 23.89 -0.56 16.77
C MET A 165 25.07 -0.37 15.83
N GLN A 166 24.81 -0.19 14.53
CA GLN A 166 25.83 0.05 13.53
C GLN A 166 26.66 1.32 13.84
N LYS A 167 25.98 2.41 14.20
CA LYS A 167 26.63 3.68 14.57
C LYS A 167 27.52 3.51 15.80
N ALA A 168 27.03 2.86 16.85
CA ALA A 168 27.80 2.62 18.08
C ALA A 168 29.06 1.80 17.81
N LEU A 169 28.95 0.72 17.01
CA LEU A 169 30.11 -0.08 16.59
C LEU A 169 31.14 0.77 15.82
N HIS A 170 30.70 1.58 14.87
CA HIS A 170 31.62 2.47 14.13
C HIS A 170 32.28 3.52 15.02
N GLN A 171 31.59 4.07 16.03
CA GLN A 171 32.16 5.03 16.97
C GLN A 171 33.25 4.40 17.86
N MET A 172 33.19 3.10 18.09
CA MET A 172 34.23 2.29 18.76
C MET A 172 35.31 1.80 17.79
N ASN A 173 35.29 2.19 16.52
CA ASN A 173 36.12 1.68 15.43
C ASN A 173 35.98 0.16 15.22
N ILE A 174 34.85 -0.42 15.58
CA ILE A 174 34.56 -1.83 15.32
C ILE A 174 33.91 -1.93 13.91
N GLN A 175 34.67 -2.52 12.98
CA GLN A 175 34.31 -2.53 11.55
C GLN A 175 33.55 -3.80 11.13
N LEU A 176 32.63 -4.27 11.98
CA LEU A 176 31.88 -5.52 11.79
C LEU A 176 31.10 -5.56 10.47
N THR A 177 30.59 -4.41 10.04
CA THR A 177 29.84 -4.27 8.77
C THR A 177 30.68 -4.48 7.50
N GLN A 178 32.01 -4.42 7.60
CA GLN A 178 32.90 -4.75 6.47
C GLN A 178 33.08 -6.24 6.25
N VAL A 179 32.75 -7.06 7.25
CA VAL A 179 32.95 -8.51 7.22
C VAL A 179 31.64 -9.29 7.33
N ILE A 180 30.60 -8.70 7.90
CA ILE A 180 29.26 -9.25 8.01
C ILE A 180 28.31 -8.32 7.30
N SER A 181 27.59 -8.80 6.29
CA SER A 181 26.67 -7.98 5.47
C SER A 181 25.37 -7.63 6.18
N ASP A 182 24.96 -8.42 7.17
CA ASP A 182 23.70 -8.23 7.90
C ASP A 182 23.97 -8.37 9.41
N LEU A 183 23.95 -7.23 10.11
CA LEU A 183 24.13 -7.18 11.57
C LEU A 183 22.92 -7.76 12.33
N SER A 184 21.74 -7.75 11.73
CA SER A 184 20.52 -8.32 12.30
C SER A 184 20.38 -9.83 12.06
N GLY A 185 21.31 -10.43 11.33
CA GLY A 185 21.38 -11.87 11.14
C GLY A 185 21.95 -12.59 12.39
N GLU A 186 21.77 -13.90 12.42
CA GLU A 186 22.17 -14.77 13.54
C GLU A 186 23.61 -14.49 14.05
N SER A 187 24.59 -14.47 13.14
CA SER A 187 26.00 -14.20 13.50
C SER A 187 26.25 -12.79 14.00
N GLY A 188 25.61 -11.78 13.40
CA GLY A 188 25.72 -10.40 13.80
C GLY A 188 25.18 -10.18 15.22
N LEU A 189 23.98 -10.69 15.48
CA LEU A 189 23.35 -10.60 16.80
C LEU A 189 24.10 -11.40 17.87
N ALA A 190 24.63 -12.57 17.54
CA ALA A 190 25.44 -13.37 18.47
C ALA A 190 26.72 -12.61 18.90
N ILE A 191 27.43 -12.00 17.95
CA ILE A 191 28.61 -11.20 18.22
C ILE A 191 28.26 -9.95 19.04
N ILE A 192 27.21 -9.21 18.66
CA ILE A 192 26.77 -8.01 19.38
C ILE A 192 26.33 -8.39 20.80
N GLY A 193 25.57 -9.46 20.97
CA GLY A 193 25.14 -9.95 22.28
C GLY A 193 26.32 -10.30 23.19
N ALA A 194 27.36 -10.97 22.67
CA ALA A 194 28.58 -11.25 23.42
C ALA A 194 29.37 -9.96 23.79
N LEU A 195 29.43 -8.99 22.87
CA LEU A 195 30.01 -7.67 23.13
C LEU A 195 29.29 -6.94 24.26
N VAL A 196 27.97 -6.92 24.24
CA VAL A 196 27.11 -6.35 25.28
C VAL A 196 27.28 -7.12 26.59
N GLY A 197 27.43 -8.44 26.53
CA GLY A 197 27.72 -9.30 27.68
C GLY A 197 29.10 -9.16 28.27
N GLY A 198 29.98 -8.30 27.71
CA GLY A 198 31.30 -8.01 28.25
C GLY A 198 32.45 -8.78 27.59
N GLU A 199 32.22 -9.63 26.60
CA GLU A 199 33.31 -10.28 25.86
C GLU A 199 34.09 -9.26 25.01
N ARG A 200 35.44 -9.33 25.10
CA ARG A 200 36.32 -8.42 24.38
C ARG A 200 37.43 -9.14 23.60
N ASN A 201 37.53 -10.48 23.74
CA ASN A 201 38.51 -11.24 22.99
C ASN A 201 38.05 -11.37 21.50
N PRO A 202 38.79 -10.78 20.54
CA PRO A 202 38.39 -10.79 19.13
C PRO A 202 38.30 -12.20 18.53
N LEU A 203 39.08 -13.15 19.02
CA LEU A 203 39.05 -14.54 18.53
C LEU A 203 37.78 -15.27 19.01
N THR A 204 37.44 -15.09 20.29
CA THR A 204 36.20 -15.63 20.86
C THR A 204 34.99 -15.07 20.15
N LEU A 205 34.96 -13.78 19.93
CA LEU A 205 33.86 -13.10 19.18
C LEU A 205 33.79 -13.56 17.73
N ALA A 206 34.94 -13.72 17.06
CA ALA A 206 34.97 -14.19 15.66
C ALA A 206 34.48 -15.63 15.51
N ALA A 207 34.66 -16.48 16.52
CA ALA A 207 34.20 -17.86 16.54
C ALA A 207 32.64 -17.97 16.54
N LEU A 208 31.93 -16.92 16.94
CA LEU A 208 30.46 -16.85 16.89
C LEU A 208 29.93 -16.65 15.45
N ALA A 209 30.80 -16.37 14.49
CA ALA A 209 30.40 -16.22 13.09
C ALA A 209 30.06 -17.59 12.48
N GLY A 210 28.84 -17.77 12.01
CA GLY A 210 28.37 -19.01 11.41
C GLY A 210 29.01 -19.30 10.04
N PRO A 211 28.91 -20.54 9.57
CA PRO A 211 29.59 -21.03 8.36
C PRO A 211 29.18 -20.35 7.06
N ARG A 212 28.08 -19.57 7.07
CA ARG A 212 27.60 -18.80 5.91
C ARG A 212 28.39 -17.51 5.69
N ILE A 213 29.17 -17.07 6.69
CA ILE A 213 29.98 -15.86 6.58
C ILE A 213 31.20 -16.16 5.71
N LYS A 214 31.34 -15.43 4.59
CA LYS A 214 32.44 -15.63 3.62
C LYS A 214 33.78 -15.11 4.11
N ALA A 215 33.80 -14.20 5.08
CA ALA A 215 35.01 -13.63 5.63
C ALA A 215 35.71 -14.67 6.53
N HIS A 216 37.04 -14.79 6.39
CA HIS A 216 37.84 -15.66 7.26
C HIS A 216 37.81 -15.16 8.70
N HIS A 217 37.82 -16.06 9.69
CA HIS A 217 37.76 -15.71 11.14
C HIS A 217 38.83 -14.71 11.56
N SER A 218 40.04 -14.81 11.02
CA SER A 218 41.12 -13.82 11.32
C SER A 218 40.77 -12.40 10.88
N ARG A 219 40.05 -12.25 9.74
CA ARG A 219 39.57 -10.94 9.27
C ARG A 219 38.43 -10.41 10.13
N ILE A 220 37.55 -11.30 10.59
CA ILE A 220 36.47 -10.94 11.53
C ILE A 220 37.09 -10.51 12.86
N ALA A 221 38.05 -11.26 13.41
CA ALA A 221 38.76 -10.90 14.63
C ALA A 221 39.43 -9.53 14.49
N LYS A 222 40.12 -9.24 13.37
CA LYS A 222 40.72 -7.93 13.11
C LYS A 222 39.67 -6.81 13.08
N ALA A 223 38.47 -7.03 12.53
CA ALA A 223 37.39 -6.06 12.46
C ALA A 223 36.76 -5.77 13.84
N LEU A 224 36.97 -6.65 14.82
CA LEU A 224 36.48 -6.53 16.20
C LEU A 224 37.47 -5.88 17.16
N ILE A 225 38.66 -5.50 16.71
CA ILE A 225 39.62 -4.71 17.50
C ILE A 225 39.20 -3.24 17.41
N GLY A 226 38.85 -2.65 18.52
CA GLY A 226 38.44 -1.25 18.62
C GLY A 226 38.57 -0.67 20.00
N ASP A 227 38.10 0.56 20.19
CA ASP A 227 38.09 1.27 21.49
C ASP A 227 36.70 1.14 22.12
N TYR A 228 36.56 0.26 23.08
CA TYR A 228 35.31 -0.10 23.76
C TYR A 228 34.90 0.94 24.82
N ARG A 229 34.61 2.17 24.39
CA ARG A 229 34.22 3.27 25.27
C ARG A 229 32.85 3.02 25.92
N PRO A 230 32.75 3.31 27.25
CA PRO A 230 31.52 3.00 28.01
C PRO A 230 30.26 3.64 27.45
N GLU A 231 30.34 4.90 26.99
CA GLU A 231 29.20 5.63 26.43
C GLU A 231 28.65 4.97 25.13
N HIS A 232 29.53 4.41 24.30
CA HIS A 232 29.12 3.75 23.06
C HIS A 232 28.62 2.31 23.31
N LEU A 233 29.22 1.64 24.31
CA LEU A 233 28.71 0.34 24.77
C LEU A 233 27.30 0.47 25.37
N PHE A 234 27.04 1.53 26.14
CA PHE A 234 25.74 1.82 26.69
C PHE A 234 24.70 2.01 25.58
N VAL A 235 25.03 2.78 24.53
CA VAL A 235 24.12 2.97 23.36
C VAL A 235 23.92 1.65 22.62
N LEU A 236 24.97 0.86 22.41
CA LEU A 236 24.91 -0.45 21.76
C LEU A 236 23.96 -1.39 22.51
N GLN A 237 24.10 -1.48 23.83
CA GLN A 237 23.26 -2.32 24.69
C GLN A 237 21.78 -1.90 24.58
N ASN A 238 21.47 -0.61 24.77
CA ASN A 238 20.09 -0.14 24.67
C ASN A 238 19.48 -0.41 23.30
N ALA A 239 20.24 -0.20 22.22
CA ALA A 239 19.76 -0.47 20.87
C ALA A 239 19.53 -1.98 20.63
N PHE A 240 20.38 -2.84 21.19
CA PHE A 240 20.24 -4.29 21.12
C PHE A 240 19.01 -4.78 21.90
N ASP A 241 18.77 -4.28 23.10
CA ASP A 241 17.60 -4.63 23.92
C ASP A 241 16.30 -4.17 23.26
N LEU A 242 16.28 -2.94 22.73
CA LEU A 242 15.14 -2.43 21.98
C LEU A 242 14.88 -3.23 20.69
N PHE A 243 15.94 -3.65 19.99
CA PHE A 243 15.81 -4.51 18.81
C PHE A 243 15.05 -5.79 19.17
N HIS A 244 15.44 -6.50 20.22
CA HIS A 244 14.77 -7.72 20.67
C HIS A 244 13.35 -7.46 21.17
N THR A 245 13.14 -6.33 21.84
CA THR A 245 11.79 -5.90 22.26
C THR A 245 10.87 -5.72 21.06
N TYR A 246 11.33 -5.06 20.00
CA TYR A 246 10.54 -4.91 18.77
C TYR A 246 10.31 -6.24 18.07
N GLU A 247 11.31 -7.14 18.01
CA GLU A 247 11.14 -8.49 17.47
C GLU A 247 10.01 -9.26 18.18
N ALA A 248 10.00 -9.23 19.52
CA ALA A 248 8.96 -9.88 20.30
C ALA A 248 7.56 -9.24 20.03
N LYS A 249 7.48 -7.90 19.92
CA LYS A 249 6.22 -7.21 19.60
C LYS A 249 5.73 -7.49 18.19
N ILE A 250 6.64 -7.60 17.22
CA ILE A 250 6.32 -7.99 15.84
C ILE A 250 5.74 -9.41 15.83
N ALA A 251 6.35 -10.37 16.55
CA ALA A 251 5.86 -11.73 16.64
C ALA A 251 4.45 -11.81 17.25
N LEU A 252 4.19 -11.09 18.35
CA LEU A 252 2.85 -11.00 18.95
C LEU A 252 1.82 -10.39 17.98
N THR A 253 2.23 -9.39 17.20
CA THR A 253 1.35 -8.77 16.21
C THR A 253 1.05 -9.72 15.05
N ASP A 254 2.03 -10.55 14.64
CA ASP A 254 1.83 -11.59 13.63
C ASP A 254 0.88 -12.69 14.10
N GLU A 255 0.96 -13.10 15.36
CA GLU A 255 -0.02 -14.02 15.94
C GLU A 255 -1.44 -13.43 15.89
N GLN A 256 -1.59 -12.16 16.28
CA GLN A 256 -2.90 -11.51 16.26
C GLN A 256 -3.42 -11.34 14.83
N LEU A 257 -2.56 -10.98 13.87
CA LEU A 257 -2.92 -10.91 12.45
C LEU A 257 -3.40 -12.28 11.94
N THR A 258 -2.73 -13.36 12.32
CA THR A 258 -3.10 -14.72 11.93
C THR A 258 -4.47 -15.08 12.48
N ARG A 259 -4.72 -14.84 13.78
CA ARG A 259 -6.01 -15.10 14.40
C ARG A 259 -7.17 -14.35 13.74
N GLU A 260 -6.98 -13.08 13.44
CA GLU A 260 -8.01 -12.27 12.76
C GLU A 260 -8.19 -12.70 11.30
N LEU A 261 -7.13 -13.13 10.61
CA LEU A 261 -7.21 -13.66 9.27
C LEU A 261 -8.02 -14.96 9.20
N GLU A 262 -7.81 -15.86 10.16
CA GLU A 262 -8.56 -17.13 10.28
C GLU A 262 -10.06 -16.91 10.51
N ARG A 263 -10.42 -15.86 11.26
CA ARG A 263 -11.84 -15.48 11.53
C ARG A 263 -12.60 -14.99 10.29
N LEU A 264 -11.91 -14.55 9.28
CA LEU A 264 -12.56 -14.09 8.06
C LEU A 264 -13.20 -15.27 7.30
N PRO A 265 -14.36 -15.04 6.66
CA PRO A 265 -15.01 -16.08 5.87
C PRO A 265 -14.15 -16.52 4.68
N SER A 266 -14.11 -17.81 4.44
CA SER A 266 -13.47 -18.39 3.25
C SER A 266 -14.41 -18.31 2.06
N ARG A 267 -13.87 -18.00 0.88
CA ARG A 267 -14.60 -17.94 -0.40
C ARG A 267 -14.56 -19.25 -1.17
N VAL A 268 -13.67 -20.15 -0.80
CA VAL A 268 -13.51 -21.48 -1.40
C VAL A 268 -13.46 -22.54 -0.31
N ASP A 269 -13.75 -23.78 -0.66
CA ASP A 269 -13.65 -24.90 0.26
C ASP A 269 -12.18 -25.03 0.74
N PRO A 270 -11.91 -25.07 2.05
CA PRO A 270 -10.58 -25.25 2.62
C PRO A 270 -9.85 -26.52 2.14
N LYS A 271 -10.57 -27.52 1.64
CA LYS A 271 -10.00 -28.73 1.06
C LYS A 271 -9.38 -28.54 -0.32
N VAL A 272 -9.76 -27.46 -1.03
CA VAL A 272 -9.24 -27.15 -2.36
C VAL A 272 -7.90 -26.43 -2.24
N LYS A 273 -6.82 -27.08 -2.64
CA LYS A 273 -5.48 -26.47 -2.66
C LYS A 273 -5.33 -25.52 -3.86
N PRO A 274 -4.53 -24.43 -3.72
CA PRO A 274 -4.18 -23.58 -4.85
C PRO A 274 -3.56 -24.40 -5.98
N ILE A 275 -3.98 -24.14 -7.22
CA ILE A 275 -3.53 -24.89 -8.40
C ILE A 275 -2.06 -24.54 -8.76
N SER A 276 -1.54 -23.43 -8.29
CA SER A 276 -0.20 -22.94 -8.61
C SER A 276 0.87 -23.62 -7.77
N ALA A 277 1.60 -24.53 -8.40
CA ALA A 277 2.70 -25.29 -7.79
C ALA A 277 4.06 -24.56 -7.73
N LYS A 278 4.12 -23.23 -7.85
CA LYS A 278 5.38 -22.49 -7.70
C LYS A 278 5.69 -22.18 -6.24
N ALA A 279 6.05 -23.21 -5.49
CA ALA A 279 6.66 -23.13 -4.17
C ALA A 279 8.16 -22.77 -4.24
N GLU A 280 8.59 -21.88 -5.15
CA GLU A 280 10.01 -21.53 -5.29
C GLU A 280 10.47 -20.41 -4.36
N ASN A 281 9.55 -19.74 -3.65
CA ASN A 281 9.93 -18.73 -2.67
C ASN A 281 9.86 -19.29 -1.25
N LYS A 282 10.95 -19.92 -0.78
CA LYS A 282 11.16 -20.39 0.61
C LYS A 282 10.96 -19.32 1.71
N LYS A 283 10.69 -18.06 1.34
CA LYS A 283 10.46 -16.96 2.26
C LYS A 283 8.98 -16.69 2.57
N ILE A 284 8.05 -17.34 1.89
CA ILE A 284 6.62 -17.17 2.13
C ILE A 284 6.18 -18.35 2.98
N SER A 285 5.61 -18.10 4.15
CA SER A 285 4.90 -19.13 4.91
C SER A 285 3.80 -19.70 4.02
N GLU A 286 3.87 -20.99 3.72
CA GLU A 286 2.85 -21.68 2.93
C GLU A 286 1.47 -21.56 3.59
N ALA A 287 1.44 -21.52 4.93
CA ALA A 287 0.24 -21.27 5.71
C ALA A 287 -0.40 -19.92 5.36
N LEU A 288 0.37 -18.83 5.35
CA LEU A 288 -0.17 -17.50 4.99
C LEU A 288 -0.67 -17.47 3.53
N ARG A 289 0.04 -18.12 2.61
CA ARG A 289 -0.40 -18.22 1.21
C ARG A 289 -1.72 -18.96 1.08
N LEU A 290 -1.89 -20.05 1.81
CA LEU A 290 -3.13 -20.82 1.82
C LEU A 290 -4.28 -19.99 2.40
N GLU A 291 -4.07 -19.33 3.53
CA GLU A 291 -5.08 -18.44 4.11
C GLU A 291 -5.50 -17.34 3.14
N LEU A 292 -4.55 -16.67 2.50
CA LEU A 292 -4.87 -15.63 1.51
C LEU A 292 -5.65 -16.19 0.32
N TYR A 293 -5.31 -17.40 -0.15
CA TYR A 293 -6.06 -18.09 -1.20
C TYR A 293 -7.52 -18.34 -0.76
N LEU A 294 -7.73 -18.83 0.46
CA LEU A 294 -9.07 -19.07 0.99
C LEU A 294 -9.91 -17.80 1.04
N LYS A 295 -9.30 -16.65 1.37
CA LYS A 295 -10.02 -15.36 1.48
C LYS A 295 -10.30 -14.71 0.13
N PHE A 296 -9.40 -14.86 -0.86
CA PHE A 296 -9.60 -14.31 -2.20
C PHE A 296 -10.36 -15.24 -3.16
N GLY A 297 -10.29 -16.55 -2.95
CA GLY A 297 -10.75 -17.56 -3.91
C GLY A 297 -9.79 -17.72 -5.10
N ALA A 298 -8.61 -17.12 -5.04
CA ALA A 298 -7.58 -17.18 -6.07
C ALA A 298 -6.20 -16.93 -5.47
N ASP A 299 -5.16 -17.59 -6.00
CA ASP A 299 -3.79 -17.39 -5.54
C ASP A 299 -3.14 -16.18 -6.22
N LEU A 300 -3.12 -15.04 -5.53
CA LEU A 300 -2.49 -13.83 -6.04
C LEU A 300 -0.97 -13.98 -6.25
N THR A 301 -0.33 -14.88 -5.50
CA THR A 301 1.11 -15.13 -5.62
C THR A 301 1.49 -15.87 -6.91
N ALA A 302 0.51 -16.38 -7.65
CA ALA A 302 0.68 -16.89 -9.00
C ALA A 302 1.06 -15.80 -10.02
N ILE A 303 0.79 -14.52 -9.69
CA ILE A 303 1.24 -13.38 -10.50
C ILE A 303 2.69 -13.07 -10.09
N GLU A 304 3.59 -13.18 -11.05
CA GLU A 304 5.00 -12.88 -10.82
C GLU A 304 5.22 -11.46 -10.29
N GLY A 305 6.07 -11.33 -9.29
CA GLY A 305 6.30 -10.09 -8.55
C GLY A 305 5.34 -9.86 -7.37
N ILE A 306 4.25 -10.63 -7.26
CA ILE A 306 3.32 -10.54 -6.14
C ILE A 306 3.67 -11.60 -5.11
N GLY A 307 4.20 -11.16 -3.97
CA GLY A 307 4.45 -12.03 -2.79
C GLY A 307 3.27 -12.02 -1.81
N ALA A 308 3.36 -12.84 -0.75
CA ALA A 308 2.31 -12.93 0.27
C ALA A 308 2.07 -11.58 0.98
N THR A 309 3.11 -10.80 1.24
CA THR A 309 2.98 -9.45 1.83
C THR A 309 2.15 -8.52 0.94
N ALA A 310 2.38 -8.55 -0.38
CA ALA A 310 1.60 -7.76 -1.32
C ALA A 310 0.13 -8.22 -1.37
N ALA A 311 -0.10 -9.54 -1.32
CA ALA A 311 -1.45 -10.11 -1.26
C ALA A 311 -2.15 -9.78 0.07
N LEU A 312 -1.44 -9.82 1.20
CA LEU A 312 -1.97 -9.40 2.50
C LEU A 312 -2.32 -7.92 2.52
N THR A 313 -1.47 -7.06 1.94
CA THR A 313 -1.78 -5.63 1.79
C THR A 313 -3.02 -5.41 0.92
N MET A 314 -3.19 -6.17 -0.16
CA MET A 314 -4.40 -6.12 -0.98
C MET A 314 -5.64 -6.50 -0.15
N LEU A 315 -5.57 -7.56 0.65
CA LEU A 315 -6.67 -8.00 1.51
C LEU A 315 -7.05 -6.91 2.53
N THR A 316 -6.08 -6.31 3.18
CA THR A 316 -6.32 -5.31 4.24
C THR A 316 -6.76 -3.96 3.69
N GLU A 317 -6.22 -3.53 2.53
CA GLU A 317 -6.54 -2.20 1.97
C GLU A 317 -7.81 -2.22 1.10
N VAL A 318 -8.18 -3.36 0.52
CA VAL A 318 -9.30 -3.45 -0.42
C VAL A 318 -10.33 -4.51 -0.01
N GLY A 319 -9.86 -5.63 0.54
CA GLY A 319 -10.69 -6.83 0.71
C GLY A 319 -10.81 -7.63 -0.60
N PRO A 320 -11.50 -8.76 -0.55
CA PRO A 320 -11.68 -9.61 -1.71
C PRO A 320 -12.86 -9.20 -2.60
N ASP A 321 -13.70 -8.26 -2.15
CA ASP A 321 -14.83 -7.75 -2.95
C ASP A 321 -14.44 -6.51 -3.73
N LEU A 322 -14.38 -6.67 -5.06
CA LEU A 322 -14.05 -5.60 -6.00
C LEU A 322 -15.30 -5.04 -6.72
N SER A 323 -16.51 -5.33 -6.24
CA SER A 323 -17.77 -4.92 -6.87
C SER A 323 -17.90 -3.39 -7.02
N ARG A 324 -17.36 -2.62 -6.06
CA ARG A 324 -17.32 -1.14 -6.11
C ARG A 324 -16.52 -0.58 -7.29
N PHE A 325 -15.61 -1.37 -7.85
CA PHE A 325 -14.84 -0.99 -9.04
C PHE A 325 -15.50 -1.61 -10.28
N LYS A 326 -16.20 -0.80 -11.07
CA LYS A 326 -16.92 -1.29 -12.27
C LYS A 326 -16.02 -2.04 -13.25
N THR A 327 -14.76 -1.61 -13.38
CA THR A 327 -13.77 -2.23 -14.27
C THR A 327 -12.37 -2.18 -13.66
N GLU A 328 -11.46 -2.99 -14.22
CA GLU A 328 -10.01 -2.93 -13.88
C GLU A 328 -9.39 -1.54 -14.07
N LYS A 329 -9.93 -0.72 -14.99
CA LYS A 329 -9.47 0.66 -15.21
C LYS A 329 -9.86 1.56 -14.06
N HIS A 330 -11.07 1.41 -13.50
CA HIS A 330 -11.51 2.15 -12.31
C HIS A 330 -10.66 1.78 -11.09
N PHE A 331 -10.34 0.50 -10.92
CA PHE A 331 -9.45 0.03 -9.85
C PHE A 331 -8.04 0.63 -9.98
N ALA A 332 -7.42 0.57 -11.16
CA ALA A 332 -6.12 1.15 -11.41
C ALA A 332 -6.11 2.69 -11.27
N SER A 333 -7.21 3.36 -11.64
CA SER A 333 -7.38 4.80 -11.44
C SER A 333 -7.50 5.17 -9.96
N TRP A 334 -8.22 4.37 -9.17
CA TRP A 334 -8.31 4.56 -7.72
C TRP A 334 -6.94 4.44 -7.06
N LEU A 335 -6.12 3.49 -7.49
CA LEU A 335 -4.72 3.33 -7.07
C LEU A 335 -3.79 4.49 -7.50
N GLY A 336 -4.26 5.44 -8.32
CA GLY A 336 -3.42 6.51 -8.85
C GLY A 336 -2.35 6.03 -9.83
N LEU A 337 -2.58 4.90 -10.49
CA LEU A 337 -1.65 4.30 -11.47
C LEU A 337 -1.99 4.67 -12.93
N CYS A 338 -3.06 5.44 -13.14
CA CYS A 338 -3.44 5.94 -14.46
C CYS A 338 -2.94 7.37 -14.69
N PRO A 339 -2.59 7.75 -15.93
CA PRO A 339 -2.31 9.13 -16.28
C PRO A 339 -3.51 10.03 -15.97
N ASP A 340 -3.27 11.20 -15.37
CA ASP A 340 -4.23 12.28 -15.16
C ASP A 340 -4.03 13.33 -16.26
N ASN A 341 -4.53 13.02 -17.44
CA ASN A 341 -4.31 13.84 -18.65
C ASN A 341 -5.01 15.19 -18.50
N ARG A 342 -4.22 16.27 -18.49
CA ARG A 342 -4.72 17.63 -18.64
C ARG A 342 -4.67 18.03 -20.11
N ILE A 343 -5.83 18.25 -20.70
CA ILE A 343 -5.95 18.58 -22.12
C ILE A 343 -6.53 19.98 -22.26
N SER A 344 -5.94 20.79 -23.10
CA SER A 344 -6.47 22.11 -23.49
C SER A 344 -6.29 22.31 -24.99
N GLY A 345 -7.35 22.71 -25.69
CA GLY A 345 -7.34 22.91 -27.13
C GLY A 345 -6.87 21.68 -27.93
N GLY A 346 -7.21 20.47 -27.47
CA GLY A 346 -6.79 19.20 -28.11
C GLY A 346 -5.35 18.80 -27.81
N LYS A 347 -4.54 19.60 -27.09
CA LYS A 347 -3.16 19.30 -26.73
C LYS A 347 -3.08 18.77 -25.30
N VAL A 348 -2.34 17.67 -25.10
CA VAL A 348 -2.04 17.13 -23.76
C VAL A 348 -1.01 18.04 -23.11
N LEU A 349 -1.41 18.76 -22.06
CA LEU A 349 -0.53 19.64 -21.27
C LEU A 349 0.28 18.87 -20.24
N SER A 350 -0.27 17.80 -19.69
CA SER A 350 0.38 16.94 -18.70
C SER A 350 -0.26 15.55 -18.73
N SER A 351 0.56 14.52 -18.55
CA SER A 351 0.13 13.12 -18.42
C SER A 351 0.62 12.48 -17.12
N HIS A 352 1.02 13.28 -16.12
CA HIS A 352 1.44 12.77 -14.84
C HIS A 352 0.30 12.03 -14.13
N THR A 353 0.65 11.01 -13.37
CA THR A 353 -0.33 10.30 -12.53
C THR A 353 -0.76 11.22 -11.38
N ARG A 354 -2.02 11.04 -10.93
CA ARG A 354 -2.53 11.74 -9.75
C ARG A 354 -1.73 11.33 -8.51
N ARG A 355 -1.33 12.28 -7.69
CA ARG A 355 -0.72 12.01 -6.38
C ARG A 355 -1.79 11.43 -5.45
N VAL A 356 -1.59 10.19 -5.03
CA VAL A 356 -2.43 9.50 -4.04
C VAL A 356 -1.54 8.90 -2.97
N VAL A 357 -2.01 8.88 -1.73
CA VAL A 357 -1.40 8.10 -0.65
C VAL A 357 -2.15 6.79 -0.58
N ASN A 358 -1.57 5.73 -1.14
CA ASN A 358 -2.20 4.41 -1.22
C ASN A 358 -1.14 3.32 -1.08
N ARG A 359 -1.14 2.63 0.06
CA ARG A 359 -0.15 1.58 0.38
C ARG A 359 -0.12 0.46 -0.65
N LEU A 360 -1.28 0.05 -1.18
CA LEU A 360 -1.31 -0.98 -2.21
C LEU A 360 -0.62 -0.50 -3.50
N SER A 361 -0.78 0.78 -3.85
CA SER A 361 -0.05 1.37 -5.00
C SER A 361 1.47 1.31 -4.81
N ASP A 362 1.95 1.57 -3.59
CA ASP A 362 3.39 1.54 -3.29
C ASP A 362 3.93 0.11 -3.32
N VAL A 363 3.20 -0.84 -2.75
CA VAL A 363 3.52 -2.28 -2.82
C VAL A 363 3.56 -2.77 -4.27
N LEU A 364 2.62 -2.36 -5.12
CA LEU A 364 2.62 -2.72 -6.54
C LEU A 364 3.77 -2.09 -7.32
N ARG A 365 4.23 -0.89 -6.95
CA ARG A 365 5.45 -0.29 -7.52
C ARG A 365 6.71 -1.06 -7.12
N LEU A 366 6.81 -1.48 -5.84
CA LEU A 366 7.89 -2.36 -5.39
C LEU A 366 7.86 -3.71 -6.11
N ALA A 367 6.69 -4.32 -6.26
CA ALA A 367 6.51 -5.53 -7.04
C ALA A 367 6.94 -5.36 -8.50
N ALA A 368 6.65 -4.21 -9.10
CA ALA A 368 7.08 -3.90 -10.46
C ALA A 368 8.61 -3.80 -10.57
N THR A 369 9.31 -3.19 -9.61
CA THR A 369 10.77 -3.10 -9.62
C THR A 369 11.44 -4.46 -9.48
N SER A 370 10.86 -5.39 -8.73
CA SER A 370 11.40 -6.76 -8.57
C SER A 370 11.43 -7.55 -9.89
N LEU A 371 10.62 -7.16 -10.88
CA LEU A 371 10.56 -7.79 -12.20
C LEU A 371 11.74 -7.38 -13.13
N GLU A 372 12.60 -6.46 -12.73
CA GLU A 372 13.69 -5.96 -13.59
C GLU A 372 14.61 -7.07 -14.09
N ARG A 373 14.98 -8.00 -13.20
CA ARG A 373 15.87 -9.14 -13.50
C ARG A 373 15.13 -10.39 -13.99
N SER A 374 13.81 -10.36 -13.99
CA SER A 374 13.02 -11.50 -14.41
C SER A 374 13.10 -11.72 -15.93
N GLN A 375 13.22 -12.99 -16.33
CA GLN A 375 13.23 -13.39 -17.75
C GLN A 375 11.81 -13.61 -18.31
N SER A 376 10.77 -13.44 -17.50
CA SER A 376 9.38 -13.60 -17.91
C SER A 376 8.88 -12.51 -18.85
N ALA A 377 7.69 -12.71 -19.41
CA ALA A 377 6.98 -11.74 -20.18
C ALA A 377 6.65 -10.44 -19.41
N LEU A 378 6.42 -10.53 -18.10
CA LEU A 378 6.21 -9.35 -17.24
C LEU A 378 7.53 -8.58 -17.03
N GLY A 379 8.65 -9.27 -16.80
CA GLY A 379 9.97 -8.66 -16.74
C GLY A 379 10.37 -7.99 -18.06
N ALA A 380 10.13 -8.65 -19.19
CA ALA A 380 10.33 -8.05 -20.51
C ALA A 380 9.44 -6.82 -20.75
N TYR A 381 8.20 -6.85 -20.25
CA TYR A 381 7.31 -5.69 -20.30
C TYR A 381 7.89 -4.52 -19.51
N TYR A 382 8.34 -4.76 -18.28
CA TYR A 382 8.96 -3.73 -17.43
C TYR A 382 10.17 -3.11 -18.12
N ARG A 383 11.14 -3.90 -18.59
CA ARG A 383 12.34 -3.39 -19.28
C ARG A 383 12.00 -2.56 -20.51
N ARG A 384 11.01 -2.99 -21.31
CA ARG A 384 10.53 -2.23 -22.47
C ARG A 384 9.89 -0.89 -22.06
N MET A 385 9.08 -0.87 -20.99
CA MET A 385 8.47 0.38 -20.50
C MET A 385 9.53 1.30 -19.92
N LYS A 386 10.49 0.77 -19.17
CA LYS A 386 11.64 1.53 -18.64
C LYS A 386 12.47 2.18 -19.77
N ALA A 387 12.75 1.44 -20.83
CA ALA A 387 13.49 1.97 -21.99
C ALA A 387 12.71 3.04 -22.75
N LYS A 388 11.37 2.90 -22.86
CA LYS A 388 10.53 3.83 -23.62
C LYS A 388 10.16 5.11 -22.88
N LEU A 389 9.88 4.99 -21.56
CA LEU A 389 9.25 6.05 -20.76
C LEU A 389 10.17 6.62 -19.67
N GLY A 390 11.28 5.94 -19.36
CA GLY A 390 12.09 6.21 -18.20
C GLY A 390 11.78 5.27 -17.03
N ALA A 391 12.62 5.33 -15.97
CA ALA A 391 12.54 4.37 -14.86
C ALA A 391 11.26 4.53 -14.03
N ALA A 392 10.91 5.74 -13.65
CA ALA A 392 9.75 6.01 -12.78
C ALA A 392 8.41 5.68 -13.46
N GLU A 393 8.27 6.09 -14.73
CA GLU A 393 7.09 5.82 -15.54
C GLU A 393 7.00 4.34 -15.91
N GLY A 394 8.13 3.67 -16.14
CA GLY A 394 8.21 2.23 -16.40
C GLY A 394 7.71 1.41 -15.20
N VAL A 395 8.12 1.79 -13.98
CA VAL A 395 7.59 1.21 -12.72
C VAL A 395 6.08 1.41 -12.64
N THR A 396 5.59 2.63 -12.86
CA THR A 396 4.17 2.95 -12.76
C THR A 396 3.33 2.20 -13.81
N ALA A 397 3.80 2.11 -15.05
CA ALA A 397 3.13 1.35 -16.12
C ALA A 397 3.05 -0.16 -15.80
N THR A 398 4.09 -0.70 -15.17
CA THR A 398 4.12 -2.10 -14.76
C THR A 398 3.23 -2.36 -13.55
N ALA A 399 3.26 -1.48 -12.54
CA ALA A 399 2.34 -1.52 -11.41
C ALA A 399 0.87 -1.44 -11.85
N HIS A 400 0.56 -0.58 -12.83
CA HIS A 400 -0.77 -0.53 -13.46
C HIS A 400 -1.16 -1.87 -14.11
N LYS A 401 -0.21 -2.53 -14.80
CA LYS A 401 -0.47 -3.86 -15.38
C LYS A 401 -0.72 -4.91 -14.31
N LEU A 402 0.09 -4.92 -13.24
CA LEU A 402 -0.10 -5.82 -12.09
C LEU A 402 -1.47 -5.61 -11.42
N ALA A 403 -1.88 -4.36 -11.19
CA ALA A 403 -3.20 -4.04 -10.63
C ALA A 403 -4.34 -4.62 -11.48
N ARG A 404 -4.25 -4.53 -12.80
CA ARG A 404 -5.24 -5.09 -13.72
C ARG A 404 -5.27 -6.61 -13.68
N LEU A 405 -4.11 -7.27 -13.58
CA LEU A 405 -4.03 -8.73 -13.46
C LEU A 405 -4.65 -9.20 -12.14
N ILE A 406 -4.34 -8.53 -11.01
CA ILE A 406 -4.94 -8.82 -9.70
C ILE A 406 -6.47 -8.67 -9.77
N TYR A 407 -6.97 -7.55 -10.31
CA TYR A 407 -8.41 -7.34 -10.47
C TYR A 407 -9.09 -8.48 -11.24
N ARG A 408 -8.50 -8.88 -12.38
CA ARG A 408 -9.02 -9.98 -13.21
C ARG A 408 -8.98 -11.30 -12.48
N LEU A 409 -7.88 -11.59 -11.76
CA LEU A 409 -7.70 -12.82 -11.00
C LEU A 409 -8.77 -12.95 -9.91
N VAL A 410 -8.97 -11.90 -9.12
CA VAL A 410 -9.96 -11.91 -8.04
C VAL A 410 -11.40 -11.98 -8.57
N LYS A 411 -11.69 -11.34 -9.71
CA LYS A 411 -13.04 -11.24 -10.24
C LYS A 411 -13.45 -12.41 -11.14
N HIS A 412 -12.50 -12.99 -11.88
CA HIS A 412 -12.78 -14.01 -12.90
C HIS A 412 -12.11 -15.37 -12.61
N GLY A 413 -11.30 -15.45 -11.55
CA GLY A 413 -10.63 -16.67 -11.12
C GLY A 413 -9.33 -16.99 -11.88
N GLU A 414 -8.65 -18.04 -11.41
CA GLU A 414 -7.32 -18.42 -11.90
C GLU A 414 -7.33 -18.92 -13.35
N ALA A 415 -8.34 -19.68 -13.75
CA ALA A 415 -8.41 -20.26 -15.09
C ALA A 415 -8.35 -19.18 -16.18
N TYR A 416 -9.11 -18.09 -15.99
CA TYR A 416 -9.14 -16.96 -16.92
C TYR A 416 -7.79 -16.23 -17.02
N VAL A 417 -7.14 -15.97 -15.88
CA VAL A 417 -5.86 -15.25 -15.87
C VAL A 417 -4.73 -16.14 -16.38
N ARG A 418 -4.73 -17.43 -16.02
CA ARG A 418 -3.73 -18.42 -16.48
C ARG A 418 -3.74 -18.53 -18.01
N GLN A 419 -4.90 -18.68 -18.62
CA GLN A 419 -5.02 -18.71 -20.09
C GLN A 419 -4.46 -17.43 -20.71
N GLY A 420 -4.75 -16.27 -20.14
CA GLY A 420 -4.23 -14.99 -20.60
C GLY A 420 -2.71 -14.83 -20.39
N LEU A 421 -2.15 -15.35 -19.30
CA LEU A 421 -0.70 -15.31 -19.04
C LEU A 421 0.05 -16.25 -19.99
N VAL A 422 -0.44 -17.47 -20.19
CA VAL A 422 0.18 -18.45 -21.13
C VAL A 422 0.18 -17.88 -22.54
N GLU A 423 -0.92 -17.32 -22.99
CA GLU A 423 -1.01 -16.72 -24.33
C GLU A 423 -0.10 -15.47 -24.45
N TYR A 424 0.03 -14.69 -23.38
CA TYR A 424 0.93 -13.54 -23.35
C TYR A 424 2.40 -13.99 -23.41
N GLU A 425 2.77 -15.04 -22.68
CA GLU A 425 4.12 -15.63 -22.69
C GLU A 425 4.46 -16.21 -24.07
N ARG A 426 3.52 -16.97 -24.67
CA ARG A 426 3.68 -17.50 -26.04
C ARG A 426 3.95 -16.38 -27.05
N LYS A 427 3.16 -15.32 -27.04
CA LYS A 427 3.36 -14.14 -27.90
C LYS A 427 4.68 -13.41 -27.61
N HIS A 428 5.13 -13.43 -26.37
CA HIS A 428 6.43 -12.85 -26.00
C HIS A 428 7.58 -13.66 -26.59
N GLN A 429 7.55 -14.99 -26.44
CA GLN A 429 8.58 -15.88 -26.96
C GLN A 429 8.64 -15.82 -28.51
N GLU A 430 7.49 -15.79 -29.19
CA GLU A 430 7.43 -15.60 -30.65
C GLU A 430 8.09 -14.29 -31.10
N ARG A 431 7.81 -13.18 -30.40
CA ARG A 431 8.46 -11.89 -30.72
C ARG A 431 9.96 -11.91 -30.47
N ARG A 432 10.38 -12.56 -29.37
CA ARG A 432 11.79 -12.72 -29.02
C ARG A 432 12.51 -13.54 -30.11
N ARG A 433 11.89 -14.64 -30.55
CA ARG A 433 12.41 -15.47 -31.63
C ARG A 433 12.57 -14.67 -32.91
N LYS A 434 11.54 -13.97 -33.36
CA LYS A 434 11.60 -13.12 -34.56
C LYS A 434 12.68 -12.03 -34.46
N TYR A 435 12.88 -11.45 -33.27
CA TYR A 435 13.91 -10.47 -33.05
C TYR A 435 15.31 -11.05 -33.20
N VAL A 436 15.55 -12.24 -32.59
CA VAL A 436 16.84 -12.94 -32.66
C VAL A 436 17.11 -13.42 -34.09
N GLU A 437 16.10 -13.95 -34.79
CA GLU A 437 16.20 -14.32 -36.21
C GLU A 437 16.63 -13.15 -37.09
N LYS A 438 16.00 -11.99 -36.91
CA LYS A 438 16.33 -10.78 -37.63
C LYS A 438 17.76 -10.28 -37.34
N ALA A 439 18.13 -10.24 -36.05
CA ALA A 439 19.50 -9.85 -35.65
C ALA A 439 20.55 -10.81 -36.17
N ALA A 440 20.29 -12.11 -36.19
CA ALA A 440 21.21 -13.10 -36.79
C ALA A 440 21.38 -12.88 -38.29
N GLN A 441 20.27 -12.63 -39.02
CA GLN A 441 20.34 -12.28 -40.47
C GLN A 441 21.14 -11.01 -40.74
N GLU A 442 20.97 -9.96 -39.92
CA GLU A 442 21.74 -8.70 -40.06
C GLU A 442 23.26 -8.91 -39.83
N LEU A 443 23.64 -9.92 -39.02
CA LEU A 443 25.02 -10.32 -38.76
C LEU A 443 25.55 -11.42 -39.70
N GLY A 444 24.76 -11.86 -40.68
CA GLY A 444 25.12 -12.97 -41.58
C GLY A 444 25.17 -14.33 -40.94
N LEU A 445 24.51 -14.51 -39.80
CA LEU A 445 24.46 -15.76 -39.01
C LEU A 445 23.15 -16.51 -39.23
N GLN A 446 23.21 -17.85 -39.17
CA GLN A 446 22.04 -18.71 -39.22
C GLN A 446 21.81 -19.34 -37.84
N LEU A 447 20.56 -19.27 -37.35
CA LEU A 447 20.19 -19.91 -36.07
C LEU A 447 19.92 -21.41 -36.28
N VAL A 448 20.58 -22.24 -35.49
CA VAL A 448 20.35 -23.68 -35.46
C VAL A 448 19.76 -24.07 -34.11
N ALA A 449 18.67 -24.85 -34.11
CA ALA A 449 18.06 -25.33 -32.89
C ALA A 449 19.00 -26.33 -32.19
N ILE A 450 19.26 -26.10 -30.90
CA ILE A 450 20.02 -27.06 -30.08
C ILE A 450 19.14 -28.31 -29.88
N GLN A 451 19.58 -29.44 -30.41
CA GLN A 451 18.94 -30.70 -30.11
C GLN A 451 19.22 -31.07 -28.62
N SER A 452 18.16 -31.17 -27.82
CA SER A 452 18.31 -31.68 -26.45
C SER A 452 18.90 -33.10 -26.50
N PRO A 453 19.95 -33.43 -25.71
CA PRO A 453 20.44 -34.80 -25.65
C PRO A 453 19.30 -35.72 -25.20
N THR A 454 18.96 -36.68 -26.05
CA THR A 454 18.02 -37.76 -25.71
C THR A 454 18.64 -38.49 -24.56
N MET A 455 18.05 -38.43 -23.35
CA MET A 455 18.44 -39.29 -22.25
C MET A 455 18.15 -40.74 -22.71
N ALA A 456 19.19 -41.46 -23.06
CA ALA A 456 19.11 -42.91 -23.25
C ALA A 456 18.79 -43.52 -21.88
N VAL A 457 17.58 -44.03 -21.76
CA VAL A 457 17.18 -44.89 -20.63
C VAL A 457 17.88 -46.23 -20.89
N SER A 458 18.89 -46.52 -20.07
CA SER A 458 19.47 -47.86 -19.93
C SER A 458 19.04 -48.45 -18.60
#